data_ff64169c91c13aa82dfd5b0fb96fb551
#
_entry.id   ff64169c91c13aa82dfd5b0fb96fb551
#
_cell.length_a   1.000
_cell.length_b   1.000
_cell.length_c   1.000
_cell.angle_alpha   90.00
_cell.angle_beta   90.00
_cell.angle_gamma   90.00
#
_symmetry.space_group_name_H-M   'P 1'
#
loop_
_entity.id
_entity.type
_entity.pdbx_description
1 polymer ?
#
loop_
_entity_poly.entity_id
_entity_poly.type
_entity_poly.pdbx_seq_one_letter_code
_entity_poly.pdbx_strand_id
1 'polypeptide(L)'
;LSRCQRFDFKRIPFPEMVKLLEQVSGEAGIDIDQRALELIAGRADGAARDALGLLDKCSVFEQGPLTLDRVVSVLGMAQDRLLFDLSHRLSKRDAAGCIMLLDRAAQDGRDTGQLFKDIIYHLRDILITKVAPSGLADLSDKKKEDLKALASEWEVNTLIRAINVLAEAEGKAKWSTYPEVFLEVALIKLCEPSMDDSLEGIMDRLSRL
;
A
#
# COMPACT_ATOMS: atom_id res chain seq x y z
N LEU A 1 18.79 -17.40 -32.90
CA LEU A 1 18.75 -18.30 -31.70
C LEU A 1 19.44 -19.67 -31.93
N SER A 2 19.96 -19.98 -33.14
CA SER A 2 20.56 -21.27 -33.45
C SER A 2 21.99 -21.48 -32.89
N ARG A 3 22.54 -20.50 -32.14
CA ARG A 3 23.88 -20.56 -31.53
C ARG A 3 23.92 -20.46 -30.01
N CYS A 4 22.76 -20.49 -29.34
CA CYS A 4 22.67 -20.41 -27.88
C CYS A 4 21.92 -21.64 -27.32
N GLN A 5 22.41 -22.20 -26.21
CA GLN A 5 21.63 -23.14 -25.42
C GLN A 5 20.65 -22.35 -24.55
N ARG A 6 19.40 -22.80 -24.52
CA ARG A 6 18.35 -22.20 -23.67
C ARG A 6 18.27 -23.01 -22.38
N PHE A 7 18.39 -22.32 -21.25
CA PHE A 7 18.16 -22.87 -19.92
C PHE A 7 16.92 -22.23 -19.34
N ASP A 8 15.89 -23.01 -19.11
CA ASP A 8 14.66 -22.56 -18.49
C ASP A 8 14.75 -22.73 -16.98
N PHE A 9 14.81 -21.61 -16.23
CA PHE A 9 14.80 -21.63 -14.77
C PHE A 9 13.36 -21.65 -14.26
N LYS A 10 13.06 -22.59 -13.39
CA LYS A 10 11.76 -22.69 -12.69
C LYS A 10 11.78 -21.84 -11.43
N ARG A 11 10.60 -21.39 -10.98
CA ARG A 11 10.43 -20.77 -9.66
C ARG A 11 10.85 -21.74 -8.57
N ILE A 12 11.54 -21.21 -7.57
CA ILE A 12 11.98 -22.00 -6.40
C ILE A 12 10.75 -22.22 -5.51
N PRO A 13 10.46 -23.49 -5.11
CA PRO A 13 9.38 -23.79 -4.18
C PRO A 13 9.57 -23.07 -2.85
N PHE A 14 8.46 -22.66 -2.21
CA PHE A 14 8.50 -21.93 -0.94
C PHE A 14 9.41 -22.55 0.15
N PRO A 15 9.35 -23.88 0.43
CA PRO A 15 10.22 -24.48 1.44
C PRO A 15 11.71 -24.42 1.10
N GLU A 16 12.04 -24.49 -0.20
CA GLU A 16 13.43 -24.40 -0.66
C GLU A 16 13.93 -22.95 -0.61
N MET A 17 13.04 -21.97 -0.88
CA MET A 17 13.34 -20.56 -0.75
C MET A 17 13.64 -20.19 0.71
N VAL A 18 12.84 -20.67 1.67
CA VAL A 18 13.08 -20.46 3.10
C VAL A 18 14.45 -21.01 3.50
N LYS A 19 14.79 -22.23 3.09
CA LYS A 19 16.12 -22.84 3.37
C LYS A 19 17.27 -22.03 2.75
N LEU A 20 17.10 -21.55 1.53
CA LEU A 20 18.09 -20.69 0.88
C LEU A 20 18.33 -19.41 1.68
N LEU A 21 17.26 -18.75 2.11
CA LEU A 21 17.36 -17.54 2.92
C LEU A 21 17.98 -17.80 4.29
N GLU A 22 17.65 -18.93 4.93
CA GLU A 22 18.22 -19.39 6.20
C GLU A 22 19.74 -19.63 6.09
N GLN A 23 20.18 -20.27 5.01
CA GLN A 23 21.60 -20.49 4.74
C GLN A 23 22.33 -19.15 4.52
N VAL A 24 21.80 -18.29 3.64
CA VAL A 24 22.44 -17.00 3.31
C VAL A 24 22.47 -16.07 4.52
N SER A 25 21.41 -16.01 5.31
CA SER A 25 21.40 -15.21 6.54
C SER A 25 22.43 -15.70 7.56
N GLY A 26 22.58 -17.03 7.71
CA GLY A 26 23.59 -17.63 8.57
C GLY A 26 25.02 -17.32 8.10
N GLU A 27 25.31 -17.44 6.79
CA GLU A 27 26.61 -17.12 6.21
C GLU A 27 26.94 -15.60 6.31
N ALA A 28 25.94 -14.74 6.20
CA ALA A 28 26.08 -13.29 6.33
C ALA A 28 26.08 -12.79 7.78
N GLY A 29 25.84 -13.66 8.77
CA GLY A 29 25.75 -13.29 10.18
C GLY A 29 24.50 -12.44 10.51
N ILE A 30 23.44 -12.58 9.72
CA ILE A 30 22.18 -11.89 9.93
C ILE A 30 21.32 -12.71 10.88
N ASP A 31 21.05 -12.17 12.07
CA ASP A 31 20.11 -12.76 13.02
C ASP A 31 18.67 -12.43 12.60
N ILE A 32 17.89 -13.45 12.22
CA ILE A 32 16.55 -13.27 11.65
C ILE A 32 15.58 -14.33 12.15
N ASP A 33 14.37 -13.89 12.53
CA ASP A 33 13.28 -14.78 12.94
C ASP A 33 12.81 -15.68 11.79
N GLN A 34 12.43 -16.93 12.10
CA GLN A 34 11.87 -17.86 11.13
C GLN A 34 10.65 -17.32 10.40
N ARG A 35 9.75 -16.63 11.11
CA ARG A 35 8.56 -15.99 10.52
C ARG A 35 8.92 -14.85 9.57
N ALA A 36 10.00 -14.12 9.85
CA ALA A 36 10.51 -13.08 8.98
C ALA A 36 11.09 -13.67 7.68
N LEU A 37 11.83 -14.79 7.77
CA LEU A 37 12.31 -15.54 6.59
C LEU A 37 11.15 -16.04 5.72
N GLU A 38 10.14 -16.63 6.33
CA GLU A 38 8.94 -17.10 5.64
C GLU A 38 8.20 -15.95 4.93
N LEU A 39 8.13 -14.77 5.57
CA LEU A 39 7.52 -13.59 4.97
C LEU A 39 8.30 -13.12 3.73
N ILE A 40 9.63 -13.05 3.81
CA ILE A 40 10.50 -12.67 2.68
C ILE A 40 10.36 -13.70 1.55
N ALA A 41 10.42 -15.01 1.87
CA ALA A 41 10.27 -16.09 0.90
C ALA A 41 8.91 -16.02 0.17
N GLY A 42 7.83 -15.77 0.89
CA GLY A 42 6.49 -15.60 0.33
C GLY A 42 6.35 -14.39 -0.59
N ARG A 43 7.07 -13.30 -0.28
CA ARG A 43 7.07 -12.07 -1.09
C ARG A 43 7.85 -12.20 -2.39
N ALA A 44 8.88 -13.05 -2.40
CA ALA A 44 9.75 -13.24 -3.55
C ALA A 44 9.14 -14.11 -4.67
N ASP A 45 8.00 -14.73 -4.43
CA ASP A 45 7.24 -15.53 -5.40
C ASP A 45 8.11 -16.50 -6.22
N GLY A 46 9.07 -17.15 -5.54
CA GLY A 46 9.98 -18.13 -6.13
C GLY A 46 11.17 -17.54 -6.90
N ALA A 47 11.40 -16.24 -6.87
CA ALA A 47 12.54 -15.59 -7.47
C ALA A 47 13.67 -15.37 -6.45
N ALA A 48 14.78 -16.14 -6.55
CA ALA A 48 15.89 -16.05 -5.59
C ALA A 48 16.51 -14.65 -5.52
N ARG A 49 16.63 -13.96 -6.65
CA ARG A 49 17.19 -12.61 -6.71
C ARG A 49 16.35 -11.62 -5.89
N ASP A 50 15.03 -11.72 -6.00
CA ASP A 50 14.11 -10.85 -5.28
C ASP A 50 14.14 -11.16 -3.78
N ALA A 51 14.18 -12.44 -3.41
CA ALA A 51 14.31 -12.90 -2.03
C ALA A 51 15.58 -12.35 -1.35
N LEU A 52 16.72 -12.47 -2.02
CA LEU A 52 18.00 -11.99 -1.51
C LEU A 52 18.04 -10.45 -1.45
N GLY A 53 17.46 -9.77 -2.45
CA GLY A 53 17.34 -8.30 -2.44
C GLY A 53 16.45 -7.78 -1.31
N LEU A 54 15.36 -8.49 -0.97
CA LEU A 54 14.51 -8.17 0.17
C LEU A 54 15.23 -8.41 1.51
N LEU A 55 15.98 -9.51 1.64
CA LEU A 55 16.79 -9.81 2.82
C LEU A 55 17.86 -8.74 3.03
N ASP A 56 18.61 -8.39 1.99
CA ASP A 56 19.64 -7.35 2.02
C ASP A 56 19.02 -6.00 2.43
N LYS A 57 17.93 -5.59 1.81
CA LYS A 57 17.20 -4.38 2.18
C LYS A 57 16.81 -4.37 3.66
N CYS A 58 16.35 -5.48 4.21
CA CYS A 58 15.98 -5.56 5.63
C CYS A 58 17.20 -5.50 6.55
N SER A 59 18.35 -6.06 6.14
CA SER A 59 19.57 -6.12 6.96
C SER A 59 20.28 -4.76 7.08
N VAL A 60 20.17 -3.89 6.07
CA VAL A 60 20.87 -2.59 6.03
C VAL A 60 20.19 -1.55 6.93
N PHE A 61 18.88 -1.66 7.16
CA PHE A 61 18.10 -0.59 7.81
C PHE A 61 18.32 -0.45 9.32
N GLU A 62 18.77 -1.51 10.05
CA GLU A 62 19.01 -1.41 11.49
C GLU A 62 19.99 -2.47 12.03
N GLN A 63 20.74 -2.13 13.09
CA GLN A 63 21.58 -3.05 13.86
C GLN A 63 20.69 -3.85 14.84
N GLY A 64 20.73 -5.20 14.76
CA GLY A 64 20.04 -6.12 15.66
C GLY A 64 19.18 -7.16 14.92
N PRO A 65 18.50 -8.08 15.66
CA PRO A 65 17.76 -9.19 15.06
C PRO A 65 16.62 -8.68 14.17
N LEU A 66 16.48 -9.29 13.00
CA LEU A 66 15.40 -9.02 12.06
C LEU A 66 14.14 -9.77 12.52
N THR A 67 13.35 -9.14 13.35
CA THR A 67 12.03 -9.66 13.79
C THR A 67 11.00 -9.53 12.68
N LEU A 68 9.91 -10.30 12.79
CA LEU A 68 8.78 -10.20 11.86
C LEU A 68 8.27 -8.76 11.70
N ASP A 69 8.08 -8.04 12.82
CA ASP A 69 7.56 -6.67 12.81
C ASP A 69 8.49 -5.69 12.08
N ARG A 70 9.80 -5.88 12.22
CA ARG A 70 10.81 -5.10 11.50
C ARG A 70 10.74 -5.35 9.99
N VAL A 71 10.70 -6.61 9.59
CA VAL A 71 10.57 -6.96 8.16
C VAL A 71 9.27 -6.43 7.57
N VAL A 72 8.15 -6.53 8.30
CA VAL A 72 6.86 -5.94 7.91
C VAL A 72 6.99 -4.42 7.71
N SER A 73 7.68 -3.73 8.61
CA SER A 73 7.91 -2.28 8.53
C SER A 73 8.79 -1.90 7.33
N VAL A 74 9.95 -2.55 7.18
CA VAL A 74 10.92 -2.26 6.08
C VAL A 74 10.31 -2.56 4.71
N LEU A 75 9.50 -3.61 4.60
CA LEU A 75 8.79 -3.97 3.37
C LEU A 75 7.55 -3.11 3.10
N GLY A 76 7.20 -2.18 3.98
CA GLY A 76 6.04 -1.29 3.83
C GLY A 76 4.68 -1.99 3.93
N MET A 77 4.64 -3.23 4.43
CA MET A 77 3.41 -4.03 4.44
C MET A 77 2.34 -3.47 5.39
N ALA A 78 2.76 -2.88 6.51
CA ALA A 78 1.85 -2.19 7.42
C ALA A 78 1.23 -0.95 6.76
N GLN A 79 1.98 -0.29 5.88
CA GLN A 79 1.50 0.87 5.10
C GLN A 79 0.52 0.44 4.02
N ASP A 80 0.87 -0.59 3.22
CA ASP A 80 -0.04 -1.13 2.21
C ASP A 80 -1.38 -1.53 2.86
N ARG A 81 -1.35 -2.26 3.97
CA ARG A 81 -2.57 -2.69 4.69
C ARG A 81 -3.42 -1.50 5.17
N LEU A 82 -2.79 -0.48 5.76
CA LEU A 82 -3.50 0.72 6.18
C LEU A 82 -4.23 1.39 5.00
N LEU A 83 -3.54 1.53 3.85
CA LEU A 83 -4.11 2.16 2.67
C LEU A 83 -5.27 1.35 2.08
N PHE A 84 -5.15 0.02 2.04
CA PHE A 84 -6.22 -0.87 1.62
C PHE A 84 -7.44 -0.79 2.56
N ASP A 85 -7.22 -0.88 3.89
CA ASP A 85 -8.29 -0.80 4.89
C ASP A 85 -8.99 0.57 4.84
N LEU A 86 -8.23 1.67 4.68
CA LEU A 86 -8.77 3.02 4.57
C LEU A 86 -9.61 3.18 3.31
N SER A 87 -9.11 2.74 2.16
CA SER A 87 -9.83 2.83 0.88
C SER A 87 -11.10 1.98 0.88
N HIS A 88 -11.06 0.80 1.51
CA HIS A 88 -12.25 -0.02 1.68
C HIS A 88 -13.31 0.68 2.56
N ARG A 89 -12.90 1.29 3.69
CA ARG A 89 -13.82 2.04 4.55
C ARG A 89 -14.39 3.27 3.85
N LEU A 90 -13.58 3.99 3.10
CA LEU A 90 -14.03 5.12 2.27
C LEU A 90 -15.07 4.67 1.23
N SER A 91 -14.88 3.52 0.57
CA SER A 91 -15.88 2.98 -0.39
C SER A 91 -17.22 2.68 0.29
N LYS A 92 -17.19 2.28 1.57
CA LYS A 92 -18.38 2.01 2.40
C LYS A 92 -18.90 3.26 3.14
N ARG A 93 -18.23 4.43 2.99
CA ARG A 93 -18.58 5.67 3.70
C ARG A 93 -18.53 5.54 5.23
N ASP A 94 -17.65 4.70 5.75
CA ASP A 94 -17.40 4.51 7.16
C ASP A 94 -16.47 5.60 7.70
N ALA A 95 -17.01 6.79 7.96
CA ALA A 95 -16.24 7.91 8.49
C ALA A 95 -15.58 7.58 9.83
N ALA A 96 -16.32 6.94 10.73
CA ALA A 96 -15.79 6.57 12.06
C ALA A 96 -14.61 5.61 11.94
N GLY A 97 -14.72 4.60 11.06
CA GLY A 97 -13.64 3.67 10.81
C GLY A 97 -12.42 4.30 10.14
N CYS A 98 -12.61 5.30 9.27
CA CYS A 98 -11.51 6.06 8.68
C CYS A 98 -10.75 6.85 9.75
N ILE A 99 -11.44 7.57 10.63
CA ILE A 99 -10.82 8.33 11.73
C ILE A 99 -10.06 7.41 12.68
N MET A 100 -10.63 6.26 13.07
CA MET A 100 -9.92 5.27 13.90
C MET A 100 -8.62 4.76 13.26
N LEU A 101 -8.57 4.63 11.93
CA LEU A 101 -7.34 4.24 11.23
C LEU A 101 -6.31 5.37 11.23
N LEU A 102 -6.74 6.63 11.10
CA LEU A 102 -5.85 7.79 11.22
C LEU A 102 -5.25 7.91 12.63
N ASP A 103 -6.06 7.75 13.67
CA ASP A 103 -5.59 7.77 15.05
C ASP A 103 -4.50 6.73 15.30
N ARG A 104 -4.69 5.51 14.78
CA ARG A 104 -3.65 4.47 14.85
C ARG A 104 -2.39 4.85 14.10
N ALA A 105 -2.54 5.39 12.88
CA ALA A 105 -1.39 5.84 12.10
C ALA A 105 -0.60 6.94 12.83
N ALA A 106 -1.28 7.87 13.50
CA ALA A 106 -0.67 8.90 14.32
C ALA A 106 0.04 8.33 15.56
N GLN A 107 -0.58 7.35 16.25
CA GLN A 107 0.03 6.64 17.38
C GLN A 107 1.28 5.86 16.96
N ASP A 108 1.29 5.30 15.73
CA ASP A 108 2.44 4.62 15.12
C ASP A 108 3.53 5.63 14.67
N GLY A 109 3.35 6.94 14.89
CA GLY A 109 4.31 7.99 14.57
C GLY A 109 4.43 8.31 13.08
N ARG A 110 3.40 8.03 12.27
CA ARG A 110 3.43 8.32 10.83
C ARG A 110 3.30 9.81 10.56
N ASP A 111 4.09 10.29 9.61
CA ASP A 111 4.00 11.67 9.14
C ASP A 111 2.71 11.89 8.33
N THR A 112 1.90 12.89 8.74
CA THR A 112 0.60 13.17 8.11
C THR A 112 0.76 13.64 6.67
N GLY A 113 1.79 14.43 6.36
CA GLY A 113 2.06 14.90 4.99
C GLY A 113 2.41 13.76 4.05
N GLN A 114 3.16 12.76 4.54
CA GLN A 114 3.46 11.55 3.80
C GLN A 114 2.19 10.69 3.62
N LEU A 115 1.37 10.59 4.66
CA LEU A 115 0.13 9.84 4.63
C LEU A 115 -0.86 10.38 3.59
N PHE A 116 -0.99 11.71 3.44
CA PHE A 116 -1.77 12.34 2.36
C PHE A 116 -1.33 11.83 0.98
N LYS A 117 -0.02 11.87 0.72
CA LYS A 117 0.56 11.43 -0.57
C LYS A 117 0.29 9.96 -0.82
N ASP A 118 0.51 9.13 0.19
CA ASP A 118 0.32 7.69 0.10
C ASP A 118 -1.13 7.33 -0.23
N ILE A 119 -2.10 8.01 0.41
CA ILE A 119 -3.53 7.81 0.14
C ILE A 119 -3.87 8.25 -1.29
N ILE A 120 -3.40 9.42 -1.72
CA ILE A 120 -3.65 9.96 -3.07
C ILE A 120 -3.09 9.00 -4.13
N TYR A 121 -1.83 8.53 -3.97
CA TYR A 121 -1.23 7.58 -4.90
C TYR A 121 -1.96 6.23 -4.91
N HIS A 122 -2.40 5.76 -3.75
CA HIS A 122 -3.15 4.51 -3.66
C HIS A 122 -4.51 4.60 -4.38
N LEU A 123 -5.27 5.70 -4.19
CA LEU A 123 -6.53 5.94 -4.91
C LEU A 123 -6.30 6.10 -6.42
N ARG A 124 -5.20 6.74 -6.83
CA ARG A 124 -4.79 6.80 -8.23
C ARG A 124 -4.53 5.40 -8.81
N ASP A 125 -3.85 4.53 -8.07
CA ASP A 125 -3.58 3.16 -8.52
C ASP A 125 -4.87 2.34 -8.66
N ILE A 126 -5.85 2.54 -7.76
CA ILE A 126 -7.20 1.97 -7.88
C ILE A 126 -7.89 2.50 -9.17
N LEU A 127 -7.82 3.82 -9.41
CA LEU A 127 -8.39 4.44 -10.61
C LEU A 127 -7.76 3.90 -11.89
N ILE A 128 -6.43 3.80 -11.96
CA ILE A 128 -5.70 3.23 -13.10
C ILE A 128 -6.08 1.76 -13.30
N THR A 129 -6.15 0.97 -12.22
CA THR A 129 -6.59 -0.43 -12.29
C THR A 129 -7.96 -0.56 -12.93
N LYS A 130 -8.86 0.39 -12.66
CA LYS A 130 -10.23 0.39 -13.19
C LYS A 130 -10.32 0.82 -14.65
N VAL A 131 -9.54 1.83 -15.05
CA VAL A 131 -9.66 2.49 -16.38
C VAL A 131 -8.64 1.93 -17.38
N ALA A 132 -7.44 1.59 -16.93
CA ALA A 132 -6.31 1.14 -17.75
C ALA A 132 -5.50 0.05 -17.03
N PRO A 133 -6.02 -1.19 -16.92
CA PRO A 133 -5.41 -2.27 -16.13
C PRO A 133 -3.96 -2.62 -16.54
N SER A 134 -3.57 -2.32 -17.78
CA SER A 134 -2.21 -2.53 -18.28
C SER A 134 -1.20 -1.50 -17.77
N GLY A 135 -1.66 -0.39 -17.20
CA GLY A 135 -0.80 0.71 -16.73
C GLY A 135 -0.02 0.42 -15.44
N LEU A 136 -0.27 -0.72 -14.78
CA LEU A 136 0.39 -1.15 -13.54
C LEU A 136 1.21 -2.44 -13.75
N ALA A 137 1.93 -2.52 -14.85
CA ALA A 137 2.71 -3.71 -15.23
C ALA A 137 3.74 -4.12 -14.17
N ASP A 138 4.33 -3.15 -13.46
CA ASP A 138 5.43 -3.35 -12.50
C ASP A 138 4.99 -3.84 -11.12
N LEU A 139 3.67 -3.94 -10.84
CA LEU A 139 3.19 -4.45 -9.56
C LEU A 139 3.17 -5.98 -9.52
N SER A 140 3.37 -6.55 -8.32
CA SER A 140 3.21 -8.00 -8.10
C SER A 140 1.78 -8.46 -8.42
N ASP A 141 1.64 -9.71 -8.85
CA ASP A 141 0.33 -10.27 -9.24
C ASP A 141 -0.68 -10.21 -8.08
N LYS A 142 -0.23 -10.49 -6.85
CA LYS A 142 -1.06 -10.37 -5.66
C LYS A 142 -1.58 -8.94 -5.44
N LYS A 143 -0.70 -7.93 -5.55
CA LYS A 143 -1.10 -6.52 -5.39
C LYS A 143 -2.07 -6.08 -6.49
N LYS A 144 -1.93 -6.61 -7.71
CA LYS A 144 -2.88 -6.40 -8.81
C LYS A 144 -4.25 -7.00 -8.52
N GLU A 145 -4.30 -8.20 -7.93
CA GLU A 145 -5.57 -8.85 -7.54
C GLU A 145 -6.26 -8.07 -6.42
N ASP A 146 -5.54 -7.68 -5.38
CA ASP A 146 -6.07 -6.87 -4.28
C ASP A 146 -6.61 -5.52 -4.79
N LEU A 147 -5.87 -4.83 -5.66
CA LEU A 147 -6.32 -3.58 -6.28
C LEU A 147 -7.53 -3.77 -7.18
N LYS A 148 -7.63 -4.88 -7.94
CA LYS A 148 -8.82 -5.18 -8.76
C LYS A 148 -10.06 -5.41 -7.90
N ALA A 149 -9.92 -6.16 -6.80
CA ALA A 149 -11.01 -6.37 -5.87
C ALA A 149 -11.53 -5.04 -5.32
N LEU A 150 -10.61 -4.18 -4.84
CA LEU A 150 -10.96 -2.87 -4.31
C LEU A 150 -11.52 -1.93 -5.38
N ALA A 151 -10.99 -1.94 -6.61
CA ALA A 151 -11.48 -1.14 -7.73
C ALA A 151 -12.93 -1.49 -8.12
N SER A 152 -13.39 -2.72 -7.86
CA SER A 152 -14.79 -3.10 -8.09
C SER A 152 -15.77 -2.37 -7.16
N GLU A 153 -15.33 -1.95 -5.98
CA GLU A 153 -16.14 -1.26 -4.98
C GLU A 153 -16.31 0.25 -5.25
N TRP A 154 -15.49 0.81 -6.14
CA TRP A 154 -15.44 2.23 -6.40
C TRP A 154 -16.02 2.60 -7.77
N GLU A 155 -16.65 3.75 -7.87
CA GLU A 155 -16.97 4.38 -9.14
C GLU A 155 -15.86 5.35 -9.58
N VAL A 156 -15.66 5.49 -10.89
CA VAL A 156 -14.60 6.35 -11.46
C VAL A 156 -14.73 7.79 -10.99
N ASN A 157 -15.95 8.36 -11.06
CA ASN A 157 -16.21 9.73 -10.65
C ASN A 157 -15.95 9.97 -9.15
N THR A 158 -16.29 8.97 -8.32
CA THR A 158 -16.03 9.03 -6.87
C THR A 158 -14.53 8.97 -6.57
N LEU A 159 -13.74 8.18 -7.32
CA LEU A 159 -12.28 8.14 -7.18
C LEU A 159 -11.64 9.47 -7.58
N ILE A 160 -12.06 10.05 -8.72
CA ILE A 160 -11.56 11.37 -9.17
C ILE A 160 -11.85 12.43 -8.12
N ARG A 161 -13.11 12.48 -7.62
CA ARG A 161 -13.48 13.40 -6.55
C ARG A 161 -12.64 13.19 -5.29
N ALA A 162 -12.43 11.93 -4.88
CA ALA A 162 -11.64 11.62 -3.69
C ALA A 162 -10.19 12.13 -3.82
N ILE A 163 -9.57 11.93 -4.98
CA ILE A 163 -8.23 12.43 -5.27
C ILE A 163 -8.18 13.95 -5.21
N ASN A 164 -9.16 14.64 -5.82
CA ASN A 164 -9.23 16.12 -5.84
C ASN A 164 -9.39 16.69 -4.42
N VAL A 165 -10.33 16.17 -3.63
CA VAL A 165 -10.58 16.61 -2.25
C VAL A 165 -9.33 16.43 -1.38
N LEU A 166 -8.64 15.28 -1.51
CA LEU A 166 -7.42 15.02 -0.74
C LEU A 166 -6.26 15.89 -1.20
N ALA A 167 -6.10 16.12 -2.51
CA ALA A 167 -5.03 16.98 -3.04
C ALA A 167 -5.21 18.45 -2.62
N GLU A 168 -6.47 18.95 -2.62
CA GLU A 168 -6.78 20.28 -2.10
C GLU A 168 -6.48 20.40 -0.60
N ALA A 169 -6.88 19.37 0.17
CA ALA A 169 -6.63 19.33 1.61
C ALA A 169 -5.13 19.24 1.93
N GLU A 170 -4.35 18.45 1.16
CA GLU A 170 -2.88 18.36 1.29
C GLU A 170 -2.22 19.71 1.05
N GLY A 171 -2.63 20.41 0.00
CA GLY A 171 -2.14 21.76 -0.30
C GLY A 171 -2.35 22.76 0.85
N LYS A 172 -3.50 22.69 1.54
CA LYS A 172 -3.81 23.53 2.72
C LYS A 172 -3.06 23.06 3.96
N ALA A 173 -2.97 21.75 4.19
CA ALA A 173 -2.29 21.12 5.33
C ALA A 173 -0.81 21.46 5.38
N LYS A 174 -0.15 21.58 4.23
CA LYS A 174 1.29 21.86 4.09
C LYS A 174 1.74 23.13 4.84
N TRP A 175 0.86 24.11 4.98
CA TRP A 175 1.14 25.41 5.62
C TRP A 175 0.46 25.55 6.98
N SER A 176 -0.18 24.50 7.47
CA SER A 176 -0.90 24.49 8.74
C SER A 176 -0.04 23.94 9.88
N THR A 177 -0.33 24.42 11.09
CA THR A 177 0.22 23.85 12.34
C THR A 177 -0.49 22.55 12.71
N TYR A 178 -1.66 22.25 12.12
CA TYR A 178 -2.50 21.09 12.42
C TYR A 178 -2.86 20.34 11.13
N PRO A 179 -1.88 19.73 10.44
CA PRO A 179 -2.12 19.05 9.17
C PRO A 179 -3.09 17.87 9.30
N GLU A 180 -3.13 17.19 10.46
CA GLU A 180 -4.03 16.07 10.75
C GLU A 180 -5.50 16.45 10.61
N VAL A 181 -5.90 17.63 11.08
CA VAL A 181 -7.29 18.12 11.00
C VAL A 181 -7.76 18.23 9.55
N PHE A 182 -6.88 18.65 8.64
CA PHE A 182 -7.22 18.74 7.21
C PHE A 182 -7.47 17.35 6.61
N LEU A 183 -6.70 16.34 7.01
CA LEU A 183 -6.89 14.97 6.55
C LEU A 183 -8.20 14.39 7.09
N GLU A 184 -8.48 14.56 8.37
CA GLU A 184 -9.74 14.13 9.01
C GLU A 184 -10.96 14.75 8.32
N VAL A 185 -10.96 16.08 8.13
CA VAL A 185 -12.04 16.78 7.47
C VAL A 185 -12.21 16.32 6.02
N ALA A 186 -11.12 16.08 5.28
CA ALA A 186 -11.18 15.56 3.92
C ALA A 186 -11.84 14.17 3.88
N LEU A 187 -11.46 13.25 4.77
CA LEU A 187 -12.06 11.92 4.82
C LEU A 187 -13.54 11.95 5.24
N ILE A 188 -13.91 12.82 6.18
CA ILE A 188 -15.32 13.02 6.56
C ILE A 188 -16.13 13.53 5.36
N LYS A 189 -15.65 14.53 4.62
CA LYS A 189 -16.31 15.02 3.40
C LYS A 189 -16.49 13.95 2.33
N LEU A 190 -15.54 13.02 2.22
CA LEU A 190 -15.63 11.91 1.29
C LEU A 190 -16.69 10.89 1.71
N CYS A 191 -16.81 10.63 3.01
CA CYS A 191 -17.82 9.73 3.56
C CYS A 191 -19.22 10.34 3.59
N GLU A 192 -19.32 11.67 3.82
CA GLU A 192 -20.58 12.43 3.97
C GLU A 192 -20.71 13.51 2.88
N PRO A 193 -21.10 13.15 1.64
CA PRO A 193 -21.22 14.10 0.54
C PRO A 193 -22.24 15.24 0.79
N SER A 194 -23.14 15.07 1.76
CA SER A 194 -24.07 16.11 2.20
C SER A 194 -23.37 17.30 2.85
N MET A 195 -22.17 17.10 3.36
CA MET A 195 -21.33 18.14 3.98
C MET A 195 -20.37 18.79 2.97
N ASP A 196 -20.42 18.38 1.71
CA ASP A 196 -19.59 18.92 0.65
C ASP A 196 -20.41 19.82 -0.27
N ASP A 197 -20.27 21.14 -0.09
CA ASP A 197 -20.95 22.18 -0.89
C ASP A 197 -20.25 22.47 -2.23
N SER A 198 -19.18 21.72 -2.57
CA SER A 198 -18.53 21.84 -3.87
C SER A 198 -19.46 21.36 -5.01
N LEU A 199 -19.25 21.90 -6.22
CA LEU A 199 -19.97 21.46 -7.42
C LEU A 199 -19.85 19.93 -7.61
N GLU A 200 -18.70 19.36 -7.31
CA GLU A 200 -18.44 17.92 -7.40
C GLU A 200 -19.24 17.12 -6.37
N GLY A 201 -19.36 17.63 -5.13
CA GLY A 201 -20.21 17.05 -4.08
C GLY A 201 -21.70 17.10 -4.45
N ILE A 202 -22.15 18.18 -5.08
CA ILE A 202 -23.52 18.32 -5.58
C ILE A 202 -23.77 17.34 -6.74
N MET A 203 -22.83 17.20 -7.68
CA MET A 203 -22.93 16.26 -8.79
C MET A 203 -22.93 14.79 -8.33
N ASP A 204 -22.13 14.46 -7.32
CA ASP A 204 -22.15 13.10 -6.73
C ASP A 204 -23.51 12.78 -6.08
N ARG A 205 -24.16 13.76 -5.46
CA ARG A 205 -25.53 13.60 -4.92
C ARG A 205 -26.56 13.43 -6.02
N LEU A 206 -26.47 14.21 -7.10
CA LEU A 206 -27.41 14.14 -8.25
C LEU A 206 -27.28 12.83 -9.04
N SER A 207 -26.07 12.27 -9.18
CA SER A 207 -25.85 11.03 -9.91
C SER A 207 -26.43 9.79 -9.22
N ARG A 208 -26.93 9.95 -7.99
CA ARG A 208 -27.46 8.87 -7.14
C ARG A 208 -28.95 8.93 -6.88
N LEU A 209 -29.62 9.96 -7.42
CA LEU A 209 -31.09 10.07 -7.48
C LEU A 209 -31.63 9.37 -8.72
#